data_9b4f3ee37f9454248a7078bca42e83c0
#
_entry.id   9b4f3ee37f9454248a7078bca42e83c0
#
_cell.length_a   1.000
_cell.length_b   1.000
_cell.length_c   1.000
_cell.angle_alpha   90.00
_cell.angle_beta   90.00
_cell.angle_gamma   90.00
#
_symmetry.space_group_name_H-M   'P 1'
#
loop_
_entity.id
_entity.type
_entity.pdbx_description
1 polymer ?
#
loop_
_entity_poly.entity_id
_entity_poly.type
_entity_poly.pdbx_seq_one_letter_code
_entity_poly.pdbx_strand_id
1 'polypeptide(L)'
;MIEMQAVVTGKVQGVMYRSYIQDAATNLGLVGYTKNQADGSVFVLAQGIPDVLKEFVEYLNEGSSLSSVASVGVDWRSVGATYVEFSVLH
;
A
#
# COMPACT_ATOMS: atom_id res chain seq x y z
N MET A 1 -14.62 -9.20 3.03
CA MET A 1 -13.25 -8.66 3.10
C MET A 1 -12.34 -9.50 2.23
N ILE A 2 -11.52 -8.86 1.43
CA ILE A 2 -10.48 -9.52 0.63
C ILE A 2 -9.13 -8.86 0.93
N GLU A 3 -8.06 -9.44 0.40
CA GLU A 3 -6.71 -8.94 0.56
C GLU A 3 -6.17 -8.49 -0.78
N MET A 4 -5.44 -7.38 -0.76
CA MET A 4 -4.70 -6.87 -1.90
C MET A 4 -3.22 -6.88 -1.55
N GLN A 5 -2.39 -7.38 -2.45
CA GLN A 5 -0.94 -7.23 -2.34
C GLN A 5 -0.46 -6.43 -3.54
N ALA A 6 0.40 -5.47 -3.32
CA ALA A 6 0.90 -4.61 -4.38
C ALA A 6 2.40 -4.42 -4.28
N VAL A 7 3.04 -4.28 -5.43
CA VAL A 7 4.45 -3.87 -5.54
C VAL A 7 4.48 -2.56 -6.31
N VAL A 8 5.03 -1.53 -5.67
CA VAL A 8 5.11 -0.18 -6.23
C VAL A 8 6.55 0.11 -6.60
N THR A 9 6.78 0.51 -7.85
CA THR A 9 8.10 0.85 -8.36
C THR A 9 8.20 2.31 -8.72
N GLY A 10 9.43 2.81 -8.84
CA GLY A 10 9.74 4.19 -9.15
C GLY A 10 10.52 4.85 -8.01
N LYS A 11 10.42 6.15 -7.89
CA LYS A 11 11.03 6.89 -6.79
C LYS A 11 10.06 6.87 -5.60
N VAL A 12 10.11 5.80 -4.82
CA VAL A 12 9.14 5.55 -3.74
C VAL A 12 9.78 5.27 -2.37
N GLN A 13 11.12 5.11 -2.31
CA GLN A 13 11.83 5.00 -1.05
C GLN A 13 12.51 6.32 -0.69
N GLY A 14 12.52 6.67 0.60
CA GLY A 14 13.17 7.88 1.09
C GLY A 14 12.43 9.18 0.74
N VAL A 15 11.17 9.10 0.34
CA VAL A 15 10.36 10.25 -0.13
C VAL A 15 9.01 10.34 0.58
N MET A 16 8.92 9.81 1.80
CA MET A 16 7.70 9.81 2.63
C MET A 16 6.54 8.99 2.05
N TYR A 17 6.83 8.09 1.10
CA TYR A 17 5.78 7.33 0.42
C TYR A 17 5.04 6.38 1.38
N ARG A 18 5.76 5.63 2.23
CA ARG A 18 5.14 4.70 3.17
C ARG A 18 4.26 5.42 4.21
N SER A 19 4.68 6.59 4.68
CA SER A 19 3.90 7.40 5.60
C SER A 19 2.61 7.88 4.93
N TYR A 20 2.69 8.32 3.69
CA TYR A 20 1.55 8.73 2.88
C TYR A 20 0.55 7.58 2.70
N ILE A 21 1.04 6.37 2.38
CA ILE A 21 0.20 5.19 2.21
C ILE A 21 -0.48 4.81 3.53
N GLN A 22 0.25 4.87 4.65
CA GLN A 22 -0.31 4.56 5.97
C GLN A 22 -1.47 5.49 6.30
N ASP A 23 -1.31 6.77 6.03
CA ASP A 23 -2.37 7.76 6.28
C ASP A 23 -3.60 7.46 5.42
N ALA A 24 -3.40 7.19 4.14
CA ALA A 24 -4.48 6.87 3.22
C ALA A 24 -5.22 5.60 3.64
N ALA A 25 -4.49 4.53 3.95
CA ALA A 25 -5.08 3.26 4.38
C ALA A 25 -5.86 3.41 5.68
N THR A 26 -5.29 4.12 6.65
CA THR A 26 -5.92 4.35 7.95
C THR A 26 -7.22 5.14 7.78
N ASN A 27 -7.19 6.19 6.96
CA ASN A 27 -8.39 7.01 6.70
C ASN A 27 -9.49 6.21 5.97
N LEU A 28 -9.10 5.23 5.16
CA LEU A 28 -10.05 4.36 4.47
C LEU A 28 -10.51 3.17 5.33
N GLY A 29 -10.00 3.04 6.54
CA GLY A 29 -10.34 1.93 7.43
C GLY A 29 -9.73 0.60 7.04
N LEU A 30 -8.65 0.62 6.25
CA LEU A 30 -7.93 -0.59 5.84
C LEU A 30 -6.92 -1.03 6.89
N VAL A 31 -6.63 -2.31 6.93
CA VAL A 31 -5.61 -2.90 7.80
C VAL A 31 -4.57 -3.62 6.94
N GLY A 32 -3.38 -3.81 7.49
CA GLY A 32 -2.28 -4.46 6.78
C GLY A 32 -0.95 -3.79 7.08
N TYR A 33 -0.08 -3.74 6.07
CA TYR A 33 1.24 -3.12 6.27
C TYR A 33 1.88 -2.73 4.92
N THR A 34 2.91 -1.90 5.03
CA THR A 34 3.79 -1.56 3.90
C THR A 34 5.24 -1.61 4.35
N LYS A 35 6.13 -1.97 3.46
CA LYS A 35 7.57 -2.04 3.73
C LYS A 35 8.38 -1.77 2.48
N ASN A 36 9.59 -1.23 2.66
CA ASN A 36 10.58 -1.13 1.60
C ASN A 36 11.15 -2.51 1.27
N GLN A 37 11.41 -2.76 0.01
CA GLN A 37 12.10 -3.98 -0.45
C GLN A 37 13.52 -3.64 -0.91
N ALA A 38 14.38 -4.67 -0.94
CA ALA A 38 15.79 -4.49 -1.26
C ALA A 38 16.04 -3.96 -2.68
N ASP A 39 15.12 -4.21 -3.60
CA ASP A 39 15.24 -3.77 -5.01
C ASP A 39 14.80 -2.33 -5.25
N GLY A 40 14.44 -1.60 -4.19
CA GLY A 40 13.99 -0.21 -4.29
C GLY A 40 12.47 -0.05 -4.40
N SER A 41 11.74 -1.14 -4.52
CA SER A 41 10.28 -1.11 -4.54
C SER A 41 9.68 -1.01 -3.14
N VAL A 42 8.38 -0.73 -3.07
CA VAL A 42 7.60 -0.76 -1.83
C VAL A 42 6.54 -1.85 -1.96
N PHE A 43 6.50 -2.72 -0.96
CA PHE A 43 5.46 -3.75 -0.86
C PHE A 43 4.32 -3.25 0.01
N VAL A 44 3.09 -3.55 -0.41
CA VAL A 44 1.87 -3.15 0.30
C VAL A 44 0.95 -4.35 0.42
N LEU A 45 0.47 -4.61 1.62
CA LEU A 45 -0.59 -5.59 1.86
C LEU A 45 -1.73 -4.87 2.58
N ALA A 46 -2.92 -4.92 2.01
CA ALA A 46 -4.09 -4.25 2.58
C ALA A 46 -5.30 -5.17 2.53
N GLN A 47 -6.12 -5.11 3.57
CA GLN A 47 -7.34 -5.90 3.70
C GLN A 47 -8.53 -4.97 3.90
N GLY A 48 -9.63 -5.26 3.22
CA GLY A 48 -10.84 -4.48 3.33
C GLY A 48 -11.88 -4.92 2.31
N ILE A 49 -12.92 -4.14 2.14
CA ILE A 49 -13.93 -4.41 1.12
C ILE A 49 -13.39 -3.99 -0.26
N PRO A 50 -13.80 -4.70 -1.34
CA PRO A 50 -13.22 -4.49 -2.67
C PRO A 50 -13.25 -3.05 -3.16
N ASP A 51 -14.36 -2.35 -3.00
CA ASP A 51 -14.49 -0.98 -3.50
C ASP A 51 -13.53 -0.02 -2.81
N VAL A 52 -13.29 -0.20 -1.50
CA VAL A 52 -12.36 0.62 -0.74
C VAL A 52 -10.92 0.32 -1.15
N LEU A 53 -10.61 -0.96 -1.38
CA LEU A 53 -9.28 -1.34 -1.86
C LEU A 53 -8.98 -0.76 -3.25
N LYS A 54 -9.97 -0.69 -4.13
CA LYS A 54 -9.82 -0.05 -5.44
C LYS A 54 -9.52 1.43 -5.31
N GLU A 55 -10.18 2.12 -4.38
CA GLU A 55 -9.90 3.51 -4.07
C GLU A 55 -8.47 3.67 -3.54
N PHE A 56 -8.02 2.75 -2.69
CA PHE A 56 -6.66 2.75 -2.17
C PHE A 56 -5.62 2.61 -3.29
N VAL A 57 -5.88 1.79 -4.31
CA VAL A 57 -4.99 1.65 -5.47
C VAL A 57 -4.80 2.99 -6.18
N GLU A 58 -5.80 3.84 -6.24
CA GLU A 58 -5.67 5.18 -6.80
C GLU A 58 -4.67 6.02 -6.02
N TYR A 59 -4.69 5.94 -4.68
CA TYR A 59 -3.68 6.60 -3.84
C TYR A 59 -2.28 6.06 -4.10
N LEU A 60 -2.14 4.74 -4.27
CA LEU A 60 -0.84 4.13 -4.58
C LEU A 60 -0.26 4.68 -5.87
N ASN A 61 -1.08 4.82 -6.90
CA ASN A 61 -0.65 5.35 -8.20
C ASN A 61 -0.33 6.84 -8.15
N GLU A 62 -1.10 7.62 -7.41
CA GLU A 62 -0.89 9.05 -7.29
C GLU A 62 0.41 9.37 -6.57
N GLY A 63 0.64 8.72 -5.44
CA GLY A 63 1.85 8.90 -4.65
C GLY A 63 1.87 10.18 -3.82
N SER A 64 2.92 10.32 -3.02
CA SER A 64 3.18 11.53 -2.24
C SER A 64 3.78 12.62 -3.11
N SER A 65 3.81 13.86 -2.62
CA SER A 65 4.34 15.00 -3.38
C SER A 65 5.81 14.85 -3.76
N LEU A 66 6.58 14.06 -3.01
CA LEU A 66 8.01 13.85 -3.25
C LEU A 66 8.29 12.57 -4.03
N SER A 67 7.29 11.73 -4.25
CA SER A 67 7.47 10.45 -4.93
C SER A 67 7.20 10.58 -6.43
N SER A 68 7.67 9.58 -7.17
CA SER A 68 7.37 9.42 -8.58
C SER A 68 7.10 7.94 -8.82
N VAL A 69 5.84 7.59 -8.99
CA VAL A 69 5.41 6.21 -9.16
C VAL A 69 5.53 5.79 -10.62
N ALA A 70 6.31 4.75 -10.89
CA ALA A 70 6.47 4.22 -12.24
C ALA A 70 5.42 3.16 -12.55
N SER A 71 5.14 2.26 -11.59
CA SER A 71 4.13 1.21 -11.78
C SER A 71 3.60 0.72 -10.44
N VAL A 72 2.37 0.19 -10.48
CA VAL A 72 1.74 -0.48 -9.33
C VAL A 72 1.19 -1.81 -9.85
N GLY A 73 1.82 -2.91 -9.43
CA GLY A 73 1.35 -4.25 -9.73
C GLY A 73 0.49 -4.75 -8.59
N VAL A 74 -0.76 -5.13 -8.86
CA VAL A 74 -1.73 -5.54 -7.84
C VAL A 74 -2.12 -6.99 -8.02
N ASP A 75 -2.16 -7.72 -6.90
CA ASP A 75 -2.59 -9.11 -6.83
C ASP A 75 -3.71 -9.20 -5.79
N TRP A 76 -4.85 -9.78 -6.19
CA TRP A 76 -6.03 -9.91 -5.32
C TRP A 76 -6.06 -11.31 -4.74
N ARG A 77 -6.29 -11.41 -3.43
CA ARG A 77 -6.23 -12.68 -2.70
C ARG A 77 -7.33 -12.80 -1.65
N SER A 78 -7.53 -14.02 -1.18
CA SER A 78 -8.30 -14.25 0.04
C SER A 78 -7.48 -13.79 1.25
N VAL A 79 -8.16 -13.40 2.32
CA VAL A 79 -7.51 -12.95 3.55
C VAL A 79 -6.71 -14.10 4.15
N GLY A 80 -5.42 -13.87 4.39
CA GLY A 80 -4.53 -14.82 5.05
C GLY A 80 -4.41 -14.52 6.54
N ALA A 81 -3.41 -13.71 6.91
CA ALA A 81 -3.23 -13.30 8.30
C ALA A 81 -4.25 -12.23 8.71
N THR A 82 -4.38 -12.01 10.01
CA THR A 82 -5.27 -10.98 10.58
C THR A 82 -4.45 -9.78 11.05
N TYR A 83 -4.90 -8.58 10.70
CA TYR A 83 -4.28 -7.33 11.13
C TYR A 83 -5.32 -6.44 11.81
N VAL A 84 -4.88 -5.63 12.78
CA VAL A 84 -5.77 -4.74 13.53
C VAL A 84 -5.59 -3.27 13.15
N GLU A 85 -4.51 -2.96 12.46
CA GLU A 85 -4.21 -1.60 12.00
C GLU A 85 -3.39 -1.66 10.72
N PHE A 86 -3.10 -0.50 10.13
CA PHE A 86 -2.17 -0.42 9.00
C PHE A 86 -0.83 0.11 9.49
N SER A 87 0.22 -0.68 9.31
CA SER A 87 1.55 -0.42 9.88
C SER A 87 2.60 -0.15 8.80
N VAL A 88 3.59 0.65 9.15
CA VAL A 88 4.82 0.78 8.36
C VAL A 88 5.87 -0.11 9.01
N LEU A 89 6.37 -1.08 8.25
CA LEU A 89 7.44 -1.98 8.72
C LEU A 89 8.80 -1.47 8.24
N HIS A 90 9.80 -1.61 9.09
CA HIS A 90 11.16 -1.13 8.82
C HIS A 90 12.14 -2.26 8.57
#